data_bd4bf6a949c4c3059c4a4a1afdbfb395
#
_entry.id   bd4bf6a949c4c3059c4a4a1afdbfb395
#
_cell.length_a   1.000
_cell.length_b   1.000
_cell.length_c   1.000
_cell.angle_alpha   90.00
_cell.angle_beta   90.00
_cell.angle_gamma   90.00
#
_symmetry.space_group_name_H-M   'P 1'
#
loop_
_entity.id
_entity.type
_entity.pdbx_description
1 polymer ?
#
loop_
_entity_poly.entity_id
_entity_poly.type
_entity_poly.pdbx_seq_one_letter_code
_entity_poly.pdbx_strand_id
1 'polypeptide(L)'
;MFLRRTLVALTLLVAAGALAAGCGGGSGGDGGGSSPTTAASTTSGAGTPASGTAVAIDNFAFSPAALNVKMGQQVTWTNKQQGVAHTVTADGGAFDHPMPSGATFSFTFAKAGTFAYHCTIHPFMKGTVVVA
;
A
#
# COMPACT_ATOMS: atom_id res chain seq x y z
N MET A 1 43.71 11.89 2.20
CA MET A 1 44.41 11.39 3.37
C MET A 1 43.48 11.50 4.57
N PHE A 2 43.33 10.43 5.32
CA PHE A 2 42.41 10.13 6.43
C PHE A 2 41.02 9.58 6.10
N LEU A 3 41.05 8.30 5.92
CA LEU A 3 40.00 7.32 6.05
C LEU A 3 39.58 7.25 7.54
N ARG A 4 38.30 7.48 7.85
CA ARG A 4 37.72 7.05 9.13
C ARG A 4 36.64 6.01 8.88
N ARG A 5 37.04 4.77 9.03
CA ARG A 5 36.13 3.61 9.17
C ARG A 5 35.54 3.68 10.58
N THR A 6 34.24 3.80 10.69
CA THR A 6 33.49 3.56 11.93
C THR A 6 32.80 2.22 11.82
N LEU A 7 33.37 1.22 12.48
CA LEU A 7 32.72 -0.05 12.80
C LEU A 7 31.64 0.23 13.84
N VAL A 8 30.40 -0.10 13.57
CA VAL A 8 29.36 -0.18 14.58
C VAL A 8 28.99 -1.65 14.75
N ALA A 9 29.20 -2.09 15.98
CA ALA A 9 29.03 -3.44 16.44
C ALA A 9 27.58 -3.91 16.43
N LEU A 10 27.45 -5.15 16.00
CA LEU A 10 26.24 -5.96 16.02
C LEU A 10 26.00 -6.45 17.45
N THR A 11 24.92 -6.03 18.08
CA THR A 11 24.44 -6.64 19.35
C THR A 11 23.22 -7.50 19.05
N LEU A 12 23.42 -8.82 19.07
CA LEU A 12 22.36 -9.82 19.13
C LEU A 12 21.75 -9.81 20.54
N LEU A 13 20.47 -9.62 20.64
CA LEU A 13 19.70 -9.93 21.83
C LEU A 13 18.70 -11.04 21.50
N VAL A 14 19.01 -12.24 22.00
CA VAL A 14 18.13 -13.41 22.03
C VAL A 14 17.29 -13.34 23.31
N ALA A 15 15.99 -13.34 23.18
CA ALA A 15 15.07 -13.58 24.30
C ALA A 15 14.11 -14.71 23.92
N ALA A 16 14.32 -15.84 24.57
CA ALA A 16 13.43 -16.99 24.58
C ALA A 16 12.43 -16.88 25.74
N GLY A 17 11.25 -17.44 25.57
CA GLY A 17 10.27 -17.68 26.60
C GLY A 17 8.86 -17.53 26.08
N ALA A 18 7.88 -18.35 26.27
CA ALA A 18 7.60 -19.60 26.96
C ALA A 18 6.18 -19.99 26.51
N LEU A 19 5.95 -21.29 26.46
CA LEU A 19 4.66 -21.95 26.18
C LEU A 19 3.59 -21.64 27.24
N ALA A 20 2.32 -21.50 26.79
CA ALA A 20 1.17 -21.84 27.63
C ALA A 20 0.12 -22.56 26.78
N ALA A 21 -0.05 -23.83 27.03
CA ALA A 21 -1.14 -24.67 26.57
C ALA A 21 -2.40 -24.39 27.41
N GLY A 22 -3.54 -24.24 26.76
CA GLY A 22 -4.85 -24.15 27.39
C GLY A 22 -5.86 -24.94 26.56
N CYS A 23 -6.09 -26.19 26.95
CA CYS A 23 -7.23 -26.97 26.50
C CYS A 23 -8.50 -26.51 27.23
N GLY A 24 -9.59 -26.38 26.49
CA GLY A 24 -10.93 -26.20 27.04
C GLY A 24 -11.96 -26.61 25.99
N GLY A 25 -12.49 -27.81 26.12
CA GLY A 25 -13.54 -28.37 25.28
C GLY A 25 -14.94 -27.81 25.61
N GLY A 26 -15.83 -27.89 24.63
CA GLY A 26 -17.26 -27.60 24.78
C GLY A 26 -18.00 -28.04 23.52
N SER A 27 -18.65 -29.15 23.62
CA SER A 27 -19.57 -29.73 22.64
C SER A 27 -20.87 -28.94 22.52
N GLY A 28 -21.48 -28.95 21.32
CA GLY A 28 -22.92 -28.99 21.22
C GLY A 28 -23.57 -28.05 20.24
N GLY A 29 -24.34 -28.58 19.26
CA GLY A 29 -25.44 -27.86 18.69
C GLY A 29 -25.53 -27.88 17.17
N ASP A 30 -26.26 -28.91 16.66
CA ASP A 30 -26.79 -28.98 15.31
C ASP A 30 -27.67 -27.77 14.97
N GLY A 31 -27.64 -27.36 13.71
CA GLY A 31 -28.58 -26.36 13.17
C GLY A 31 -28.33 -26.11 11.70
N GLY A 32 -28.96 -26.89 10.83
CA GLY A 32 -28.94 -26.64 9.39
C GLY A 32 -29.57 -25.31 9.01
N GLY A 33 -29.11 -24.74 7.93
CA GLY A 33 -29.71 -23.55 7.38
C GLY A 33 -28.95 -23.05 6.14
N SER A 34 -29.38 -23.47 4.97
CA SER A 34 -29.46 -22.75 3.71
C SER A 34 -28.38 -21.68 3.43
N SER A 35 -27.51 -22.02 2.50
CA SER A 35 -26.72 -21.06 1.75
C SER A 35 -27.63 -20.11 0.97
N PRO A 36 -27.52 -18.81 1.10
CA PRO A 36 -27.88 -17.88 0.06
C PRO A 36 -26.67 -17.65 -0.83
N THR A 37 -26.74 -18.15 -2.04
CA THR A 37 -25.94 -17.72 -3.16
C THR A 37 -26.17 -16.22 -3.34
N THR A 38 -25.31 -15.40 -2.76
CA THR A 38 -25.33 -13.97 -3.00
C THR A 38 -24.41 -13.69 -4.15
N ALA A 39 -25.02 -13.30 -5.27
CA ALA A 39 -24.34 -12.75 -6.43
C ALA A 39 -23.32 -11.70 -6.00
N ALA A 40 -22.10 -11.86 -6.48
CA ALA A 40 -21.08 -10.84 -6.37
C ALA A 40 -21.52 -9.61 -7.17
N SER A 41 -22.11 -8.65 -6.48
CA SER A 41 -22.26 -7.30 -7.02
C SER A 41 -20.87 -6.70 -7.09
N THR A 42 -20.32 -6.58 -8.28
CA THR A 42 -19.19 -5.73 -8.58
C THR A 42 -19.62 -4.27 -8.44
N THR A 43 -19.80 -3.84 -7.22
CA THR A 43 -19.85 -2.42 -6.93
C THR A 43 -18.40 -1.95 -6.95
N SER A 44 -18.06 -1.16 -7.96
CA SER A 44 -16.91 -0.27 -7.90
C SER A 44 -17.16 0.72 -6.76
N GLY A 45 -17.07 0.22 -5.54
CA GLY A 45 -17.14 1.04 -4.35
C GLY A 45 -15.87 1.87 -4.30
N ALA A 46 -16.03 3.19 -4.24
CA ALA A 46 -15.00 4.06 -3.70
C ALA A 46 -14.72 3.56 -2.27
N GLY A 47 -13.80 2.60 -2.15
CA GLY A 47 -13.40 2.06 -0.85
C GLY A 47 -12.90 3.18 0.03
N THR A 48 -13.21 3.11 1.32
CA THR A 48 -12.63 4.01 2.31
C THR A 48 -11.11 4.07 2.08
N PRO A 49 -10.53 5.29 1.94
CA PRO A 49 -9.10 5.39 1.69
C PRO A 49 -8.29 4.68 2.78
N ALA A 50 -7.36 3.86 2.37
CA ALA A 50 -6.47 3.15 3.30
C ALA A 50 -5.52 4.15 3.98
N SER A 51 -5.17 3.90 5.23
CA SER A 51 -4.11 4.65 5.91
C SER A 51 -2.77 4.00 5.63
N GLY A 52 -1.77 4.81 5.28
CA GLY A 52 -0.43 4.30 4.99
C GLY A 52 0.38 5.26 4.14
N THR A 53 1.55 4.83 3.72
CA THR A 53 2.49 5.65 2.93
C THR A 53 3.06 4.89 1.72
N ALA A 54 2.52 3.72 1.42
CA ALA A 54 3.01 2.90 0.32
C ALA A 54 1.87 2.54 -0.65
N VAL A 55 2.16 2.65 -1.94
CA VAL A 55 1.29 2.24 -3.03
C VAL A 55 2.04 1.28 -3.94
N ALA A 56 1.49 0.11 -4.16
CA ALA A 56 2.01 -0.83 -5.16
C ALA A 56 1.35 -0.57 -6.52
N ILE A 57 2.12 -0.71 -7.58
CA ILE A 57 1.64 -0.75 -8.96
C ILE A 57 1.77 -2.20 -9.42
N ASP A 58 0.64 -2.84 -9.63
CA ASP A 58 0.59 -4.23 -10.06
C ASP A 58 -0.74 -4.51 -10.76
N ASN A 59 -0.73 -5.46 -11.69
CA ASN A 59 -1.93 -5.85 -12.45
C ASN A 59 -2.72 -4.65 -13.03
N PHE A 60 -2.02 -3.65 -13.56
CA PHE A 60 -2.58 -2.42 -14.14
C PHE A 60 -3.46 -1.64 -13.15
N ALA A 61 -3.09 -1.62 -11.87
CA ALA A 61 -3.79 -0.90 -10.82
C ALA A 61 -2.82 -0.29 -9.81
N PHE A 62 -3.25 0.79 -9.16
CA PHE A 62 -2.62 1.31 -7.95
C PHE A 62 -3.28 0.65 -6.74
N SER A 63 -2.50 0.13 -5.81
CA SER A 63 -3.00 -0.55 -4.62
C SER A 63 -2.30 -0.04 -3.34
N PRO A 64 -3.03 0.59 -2.43
CA PRO A 64 -4.43 0.99 -2.51
C PRO A 64 -4.67 2.11 -3.55
N ALA A 65 -5.85 2.13 -4.18
CA ALA A 65 -6.22 3.17 -5.14
C ALA A 65 -6.53 4.52 -4.47
N ALA A 66 -6.91 4.50 -3.20
CA ALA A 66 -7.13 5.70 -2.39
C ALA A 66 -6.35 5.58 -1.08
N LEU A 67 -5.61 6.62 -0.72
CA LEU A 67 -4.71 6.65 0.42
C LEU A 67 -4.92 7.92 1.25
N ASN A 68 -5.05 7.77 2.57
CA ASN A 68 -5.04 8.89 3.52
C ASN A 68 -3.66 9.06 4.13
N VAL A 69 -3.13 10.26 4.08
CA VAL A 69 -1.85 10.63 4.70
C VAL A 69 -1.97 11.93 5.47
N LYS A 70 -1.07 12.15 6.40
CA LYS A 70 -0.93 13.44 7.09
C LYS A 70 -0.04 14.39 6.28
N MET A 71 -0.27 15.67 6.43
CA MET A 71 0.60 16.71 5.89
C MET A 71 2.05 16.49 6.34
N GLY A 72 2.99 16.62 5.41
CA GLY A 72 4.41 16.35 5.63
C GLY A 72 4.82 14.87 5.46
N GLN A 73 3.90 13.95 5.29
CA GLN A 73 4.24 12.55 5.03
C GLN A 73 4.68 12.33 3.59
N GLN A 74 5.61 11.39 3.44
CA GLN A 74 6.08 10.92 2.15
C GLN A 74 5.32 9.67 1.75
N VAL A 75 4.81 9.64 0.52
CA VAL A 75 4.22 8.44 -0.10
C VAL A 75 5.21 7.85 -1.08
N THR A 76 5.31 6.53 -1.09
CA THR A 76 6.20 5.78 -1.96
C THR A 76 5.38 4.86 -2.86
N TRP A 77 5.56 4.99 -4.17
CA TRP A 77 5.03 4.09 -5.18
C TRP A 77 6.11 3.10 -5.61
N THR A 78 5.73 1.85 -5.79
CA THR A 78 6.64 0.79 -6.27
C THR A 78 5.98 0.03 -7.40
N ASN A 79 6.60 0.01 -8.58
CA ASN A 79 6.13 -0.80 -9.69
C ASN A 79 6.57 -2.26 -9.50
N LYS A 80 5.64 -3.11 -9.07
CA LYS A 80 5.84 -4.55 -8.88
C LYS A 80 5.50 -5.37 -10.13
N GLN A 81 4.89 -4.75 -11.14
CA GLN A 81 4.50 -5.44 -12.36
C GLN A 81 5.73 -5.70 -13.24
N GLN A 82 5.99 -6.98 -13.48
CA GLN A 82 7.14 -7.43 -14.26
C GLN A 82 6.97 -7.04 -15.74
N GLY A 83 8.01 -6.45 -16.30
CA GLY A 83 8.10 -6.17 -17.74
C GLY A 83 7.15 -5.08 -18.26
N VAL A 84 6.39 -4.41 -17.39
CA VAL A 84 5.45 -3.36 -17.78
C VAL A 84 5.85 -2.03 -17.15
N ALA A 85 5.97 -1.00 -17.98
CA ALA A 85 6.20 0.36 -17.54
C ALA A 85 4.87 1.07 -17.23
N HIS A 86 4.90 1.90 -16.21
CA HIS A 86 3.79 2.78 -15.81
C HIS A 86 4.28 4.21 -15.62
N THR A 87 3.41 5.11 -15.23
CA THR A 87 3.75 6.44 -14.70
C THR A 87 2.94 6.73 -13.44
N VAL A 88 3.43 7.63 -12.63
CA VAL A 88 2.68 8.25 -11.52
C VAL A 88 2.63 9.75 -11.81
N THR A 89 1.50 10.22 -12.32
CA THR A 89 1.33 11.58 -12.82
C THR A 89 0.14 12.24 -12.13
N ALA A 90 0.40 13.29 -11.35
CA ALA A 90 -0.65 14.05 -10.68
C ALA A 90 -1.46 14.88 -11.68
N ASP A 91 -2.79 14.86 -11.58
CA ASP A 91 -3.69 15.63 -12.45
C ASP A 91 -3.46 17.14 -12.29
N GLY A 92 -3.07 17.59 -11.10
CA GLY A 92 -2.71 18.97 -10.80
C GLY A 92 -1.24 19.34 -11.05
N GLY A 93 -0.44 18.44 -11.65
CA GLY A 93 0.96 18.71 -12.00
C GLY A 93 1.94 18.74 -10.81
N ALA A 94 1.54 18.27 -9.63
CA ALA A 94 2.41 18.26 -8.46
C ALA A 94 3.61 17.30 -8.61
N PHE A 95 3.43 16.22 -9.35
CA PHE A 95 4.46 15.26 -9.70
C PHE A 95 4.15 14.56 -11.02
N ASP A 96 5.19 14.17 -11.71
CA ASP A 96 5.14 13.34 -12.92
C ASP A 96 6.42 12.49 -12.96
N HIS A 97 6.27 11.17 -12.87
CA HIS A 97 7.41 10.27 -12.77
C HIS A 97 7.19 8.97 -13.57
N PRO A 98 8.13 8.62 -14.48
CA PRO A 98 8.10 7.33 -15.15
C PRO A 98 8.46 6.20 -14.16
N MET A 99 7.72 5.10 -14.25
CA MET A 99 7.84 3.93 -13.39
C MET A 99 8.13 2.68 -14.22
N PRO A 100 9.37 2.48 -14.70
CA PRO A 100 9.73 1.21 -15.31
C PRO A 100 9.56 0.05 -14.31
N SER A 101 9.53 -1.18 -14.81
CA SER A 101 9.40 -2.37 -13.96
C SER A 101 10.43 -2.37 -12.84
N GLY A 102 10.01 -2.57 -11.60
CA GLY A 102 10.85 -2.53 -10.41
C GLY A 102 11.18 -1.14 -9.87
N ALA A 103 10.77 -0.05 -10.55
CA ALA A 103 11.05 1.30 -10.10
C ALA A 103 10.29 1.68 -8.84
N THR A 104 10.89 2.58 -8.07
CA THR A 104 10.30 3.18 -6.87
C THR A 104 10.39 4.70 -6.99
N PHE A 105 9.30 5.39 -6.65
CA PHE A 105 9.20 6.85 -6.62
C PHE A 105 8.59 7.29 -5.29
N SER A 106 9.05 8.39 -4.73
CA SER A 106 8.53 8.95 -3.48
C SER A 106 8.25 10.44 -3.61
N PHE A 107 7.14 10.88 -3.03
CA PHE A 107 6.76 12.29 -3.00
C PHE A 107 6.26 12.69 -1.61
N THR A 108 6.68 13.88 -1.13
CA THR A 108 6.28 14.42 0.17
C THR A 108 5.16 15.44 -0.01
N PHE A 109 4.03 15.20 0.66
CA PHE A 109 2.86 16.05 0.59
C PHE A 109 2.93 17.17 1.65
N ALA A 110 3.40 18.35 1.28
CA ALA A 110 3.58 19.50 2.17
C ALA A 110 2.28 20.29 2.42
N LYS A 111 1.21 20.02 1.69
CA LYS A 111 -0.06 20.74 1.78
C LYS A 111 -1.23 19.76 1.93
N ALA A 112 -2.22 20.13 2.73
CA ALA A 112 -3.49 19.43 2.80
C ALA A 112 -4.26 19.55 1.47
N GLY A 113 -5.05 18.54 1.15
CA GLY A 113 -5.86 18.51 -0.06
C GLY A 113 -6.04 17.12 -0.64
N THR A 114 -6.73 17.04 -1.75
CA THR A 114 -6.93 15.80 -2.51
C THR A 114 -6.10 15.84 -3.79
N PHE A 115 -5.22 14.87 -3.94
CA PHE A 115 -4.31 14.75 -5.06
C PHE A 115 -4.69 13.54 -5.90
N ALA A 116 -5.44 13.76 -6.95
CA ALA A 116 -5.74 12.74 -7.95
C ALA A 116 -4.53 12.53 -8.85
N TYR A 117 -4.27 11.29 -9.24
CA TYR A 117 -3.18 10.93 -10.14
C TYR A 117 -3.56 9.74 -11.03
N HIS A 118 -2.86 9.57 -12.10
CA HIS A 118 -3.10 8.51 -13.08
C HIS A 118 -1.79 7.99 -13.71
N CYS A 119 -1.91 6.91 -14.46
CA CYS A 119 -0.86 6.45 -15.37
C CYS A 119 -1.13 7.00 -16.76
N THR A 120 -0.17 7.70 -17.37
CA THR A 120 -0.32 8.28 -18.72
C THR A 120 -0.30 7.21 -19.82
N ILE A 121 0.37 6.09 -19.57
CA ILE A 121 0.46 4.95 -20.51
C ILE A 121 -0.86 4.14 -20.47
N HIS A 122 -1.49 4.04 -19.31
CA HIS A 122 -2.73 3.28 -19.08
C HIS A 122 -3.77 4.20 -18.41
N PRO A 123 -4.49 5.04 -19.15
CA PRO A 123 -5.33 6.13 -18.59
C PRO A 123 -6.48 5.67 -17.68
N PHE A 124 -6.84 4.39 -17.73
CA PHE A 124 -7.82 3.80 -16.83
C PHE A 124 -7.28 3.56 -15.40
N MET A 125 -5.95 3.51 -15.24
CA MET A 125 -5.31 3.42 -13.91
C MET A 125 -5.34 4.76 -13.22
N LYS A 126 -6.12 4.86 -12.16
CA LYS A 126 -6.30 6.09 -11.37
C LYS A 126 -6.09 5.83 -9.89
N GLY A 127 -5.58 6.82 -9.20
CA GLY A 127 -5.41 6.80 -7.76
C GLY A 127 -5.65 8.17 -7.15
N THR A 128 -5.77 8.21 -5.82
CA THR A 128 -5.99 9.45 -5.06
C THR A 128 -5.25 9.40 -3.74
N VAL A 129 -4.56 10.49 -3.40
CA VAL A 129 -4.01 10.71 -2.07
C VAL A 129 -4.77 11.85 -1.41
N VAL A 130 -5.37 11.58 -0.25
CA VAL A 130 -6.03 12.58 0.60
C VAL A 130 -5.08 12.96 1.72
N VAL A 131 -4.74 14.22 1.81
CA VAL A 131 -3.79 14.78 2.78
C VAL A 131 -4.54 15.65 3.78
N ALA A 132 -4.43 15.32 5.06
CA ALA A 132 -5.07 16.06 6.15
C ALA A 132 -4.07 16.53 7.22
#